data_df3217938a25cf713a08ecb25808e550
#
_entry.id   df3217938a25cf713a08ecb25808e550
#
_cell.length_a   1.000
_cell.length_b   1.000
_cell.length_c   1.000
_cell.angle_alpha   90.00
_cell.angle_beta   90.00
_cell.angle_gamma   90.00
#
_symmetry.space_group_name_H-M   'P 1'
#
loop_
_entity.id
_entity.type
_entity.pdbx_description
1 polymer ?
#
loop_
_entity_poly.entity_id
_entity_poly.type
_entity_poly.pdbx_seq_one_letter_code
_entity_poly.pdbx_strand_id
1 'polypeptide(L)'
;MEYRSKQEKVGALRRLRRYVNGFGRARQCCVCGRSFFRFSRFRGGWKSFSPYLNNVKWTGSDFDNFWCPFCRSHDRERHLMLYFDRLGIWEKLAGGTVLHLAPEKHLSARIEACRPSRYVRGDLFPSREGVERVDVTQI
;
A
#
# COMPACT_ATOMS: atom_id res chain seq x y z
N MET A 1 17.04 21.43 21.23
CA MET A 1 15.69 21.35 21.84
C MET A 1 14.55 21.59 20.84
N GLU A 2 14.67 22.55 19.96
CA GLU A 2 13.63 22.96 18.98
C GLU A 2 13.25 21.90 17.93
N TYR A 3 14.21 21.13 17.43
CA TYR A 3 13.99 20.08 16.42
C TYR A 3 13.11 18.92 16.95
N ARG A 4 13.27 18.53 18.22
CA ARG A 4 12.51 17.45 18.87
C ARG A 4 11.04 17.86 19.06
N SER A 5 10.78 19.11 19.46
CA SER A 5 9.40 19.63 19.63
C SER A 5 8.66 19.74 18.29
N LYS A 6 9.36 20.05 17.20
CA LYS A 6 8.80 20.11 15.85
C LYS A 6 8.40 18.72 15.32
N GLN A 7 9.17 17.69 15.64
CA GLN A 7 8.87 16.29 15.32
C GLN A 7 7.65 15.77 16.09
N GLU A 8 7.53 16.11 17.38
CA GLU A 8 6.39 15.72 18.21
C GLU A 8 5.08 16.37 17.74
N LYS A 9 5.10 17.66 17.38
CA LYS A 9 3.94 18.38 16.82
C LYS A 9 3.48 17.79 15.48
N VAL A 10 4.43 17.43 14.61
CA VAL A 10 4.12 16.75 13.33
C VAL A 10 3.52 15.37 13.57
N GLY A 11 4.00 14.65 14.59
CA GLY A 11 3.44 13.35 15.00
C GLY A 11 2.01 13.46 15.53
N ALA A 12 1.72 14.45 16.37
CA ALA A 12 0.40 14.70 16.91
C ALA A 12 -0.62 15.08 15.83
N LEU A 13 -0.25 15.98 14.91
CA LEU A 13 -1.07 16.37 13.75
C LEU A 13 -1.38 15.15 12.83
N ARG A 14 -0.41 14.27 12.62
CA ARG A 14 -0.62 13.04 11.84
C ARG A 14 -1.59 12.09 12.54
N ARG A 15 -1.51 11.95 13.86
CA ARG A 15 -2.44 11.15 14.66
C ARG A 15 -3.86 11.71 14.60
N LEU A 16 -4.01 13.03 14.79
CA LEU A 16 -5.31 13.69 14.72
C LEU A 16 -5.95 13.57 13.33
N ARG A 17 -5.21 13.83 12.27
CA ARG A 17 -5.69 13.62 10.88
C ARG A 17 -6.12 12.18 10.61
N ARG A 18 -5.37 11.22 11.14
CA ARG A 18 -5.72 9.79 11.03
C ARG A 18 -7.03 9.49 11.75
N TYR A 19 -7.23 10.06 12.94
CA TYR A 19 -8.46 9.94 13.72
C TYR A 19 -9.66 10.53 12.97
N VAL A 20 -9.54 11.76 12.49
CA VAL A 20 -10.60 12.43 11.70
C VAL A 20 -10.92 11.67 10.42
N ASN A 21 -9.92 11.22 9.68
CA ASN A 21 -10.12 10.42 8.47
C ASN A 21 -10.77 9.06 8.75
N GLY A 22 -10.53 8.49 9.93
CA GLY A 22 -11.11 7.23 10.38
C GLY A 22 -12.59 7.31 10.77
N PHE A 23 -13.15 8.50 10.89
CA PHE A 23 -14.56 8.68 11.24
C PHE A 23 -15.45 8.58 10.00
N GLY A 24 -16.68 8.06 10.16
CA GLY A 24 -17.66 7.99 9.07
C GLY A 24 -17.65 6.70 8.25
N ARG A 25 -18.49 6.67 7.20
CA ARG A 25 -18.71 5.49 6.35
C ARG A 25 -18.69 5.80 4.85
N ALA A 26 -18.11 6.91 4.44
CA ALA A 26 -18.09 7.34 3.04
C ALA A 26 -17.19 6.46 2.14
N ARG A 27 -16.22 5.77 2.74
CA ARG A 27 -15.28 4.87 2.05
C ARG A 27 -15.11 3.57 2.85
N GLN A 28 -14.72 2.50 2.14
CA GLN A 28 -14.37 1.21 2.74
C GLN A 28 -13.03 0.74 2.18
N CYS A 29 -12.19 0.17 3.03
CA CYS A 29 -10.94 -0.43 2.61
C CYS A 29 -11.16 -1.91 2.28
N CYS A 30 -10.87 -2.32 1.05
CA CYS A 30 -10.97 -3.73 0.64
C CYS A 30 -9.97 -4.66 1.35
N VAL A 31 -8.88 -4.11 1.93
CA VAL A 31 -7.87 -4.90 2.64
C VAL A 31 -8.29 -5.24 4.07
N CYS A 32 -8.80 -4.27 4.83
CA CYS A 32 -9.18 -4.48 6.24
C CYS A 32 -10.67 -4.42 6.53
N GLY A 33 -11.52 -4.20 5.52
CA GLY A 33 -12.98 -4.15 5.63
C GLY A 33 -13.55 -2.94 6.38
N ARG A 34 -12.72 -2.09 7.00
CA ARG A 34 -13.19 -0.95 7.80
C ARG A 34 -13.70 0.19 6.94
N SER A 35 -14.79 0.80 7.39
CA SER A 35 -15.36 2.01 6.81
C SER A 35 -14.82 3.27 7.50
N PHE A 36 -14.72 4.39 6.76
CA PHE A 36 -14.17 5.65 7.23
C PHE A 36 -14.56 6.81 6.30
N PHE A 37 -14.19 8.05 6.65
CA PHE A 37 -14.53 9.22 5.88
C PHE A 37 -13.73 9.30 4.56
N ARG A 38 -12.38 9.24 4.65
CA ARG A 38 -11.48 9.31 3.48
C ARG A 38 -10.13 8.66 3.73
N PHE A 39 -9.46 8.27 2.66
CA PHE A 39 -8.07 7.86 2.70
C PHE A 39 -7.14 9.02 3.09
N SER A 40 -6.00 8.70 3.66
CA SER A 40 -4.98 9.69 4.01
C SER A 40 -4.07 9.97 2.82
N ARG A 41 -3.66 11.21 2.68
CA ARG A 41 -2.77 11.67 1.62
C ARG A 41 -1.33 11.13 1.79
N PHE A 42 -0.66 10.92 0.67
CA PHE A 42 0.79 10.74 0.62
C PHE A 42 1.48 12.10 0.56
N ARG A 43 2.38 12.40 1.51
CA ARG A 43 3.19 13.64 1.55
C ARG A 43 2.40 14.94 1.28
N GLY A 44 1.17 15.03 1.67
CA GLY A 44 0.33 16.22 1.42
C GLY A 44 -0.56 16.14 0.18
N GLY A 45 -0.44 15.07 -0.62
CA GLY A 45 -1.21 14.87 -1.85
C GLY A 45 -0.59 15.57 -3.07
N TRP A 46 -1.33 15.62 -4.16
CA TRP A 46 -0.87 16.17 -5.43
C TRP A 46 -0.28 17.59 -5.33
N LYS A 47 -0.84 18.43 -4.47
CA LYS A 47 -0.38 19.81 -4.27
C LYS A 47 1.06 19.94 -3.77
N SER A 48 1.64 18.86 -3.24
CA SER A 48 3.01 18.83 -2.72
C SER A 48 4.04 18.34 -3.74
N PHE A 49 3.60 18.00 -4.94
CA PHE A 49 4.48 17.59 -6.04
C PHE A 49 4.76 18.75 -6.99
N SER A 50 5.82 18.59 -7.79
CA SER A 50 6.22 19.60 -8.77
C SER A 50 5.06 19.95 -9.73
N PRO A 51 4.84 21.23 -10.04
CA PRO A 51 3.84 21.67 -11.03
C PRO A 51 3.99 20.99 -12.40
N TYR A 52 5.19 20.56 -12.76
CA TYR A 52 5.45 19.83 -14.00
C TYR A 52 4.67 18.51 -14.10
N LEU A 53 4.42 17.83 -12.97
CA LEU A 53 3.63 16.60 -12.95
C LEU A 53 2.14 16.83 -13.23
N ASN A 54 1.64 18.05 -13.04
CA ASN A 54 0.24 18.39 -13.37
C ASN A 54 -0.02 18.44 -14.86
N ASN A 55 1.04 18.66 -15.67
CA ASN A 55 0.95 18.76 -17.14
C ASN A 55 1.12 17.39 -17.84
N VAL A 56 1.56 16.39 -17.09
CA VAL A 56 1.70 15.02 -17.59
C VAL A 56 0.45 14.24 -17.20
N LYS A 57 -0.17 13.52 -18.15
CA LYS A 57 -1.23 12.56 -17.84
C LYS A 57 -0.62 11.43 -17.01
N TRP A 58 -0.55 11.65 -15.69
CA TRP A 58 0.04 10.70 -14.76
C TRP A 58 -0.89 9.50 -14.58
N THR A 59 -0.43 8.33 -14.99
CA THR A 59 -1.02 7.04 -14.67
C THR A 59 -0.21 6.42 -13.54
N GLY A 60 -0.74 6.42 -12.33
CA GLY A 60 -0.02 5.91 -11.17
C GLY A 60 -0.82 6.01 -9.89
N SER A 61 -0.15 6.22 -8.78
CA SER A 61 -0.77 6.27 -7.46
C SER A 61 -1.64 7.51 -7.26
N ASP A 62 -2.79 7.33 -6.62
CA ASP A 62 -3.64 8.43 -6.13
C ASP A 62 -3.08 8.98 -4.82
N PHE A 63 -2.26 10.05 -4.91
CA PHE A 63 -1.62 10.67 -3.76
C PHE A 63 -2.58 11.34 -2.78
N ASP A 64 -3.79 11.69 -3.22
CA ASP A 64 -4.82 12.28 -2.34
C ASP A 64 -5.59 11.21 -1.56
N ASN A 65 -5.68 9.97 -2.08
CA ASN A 65 -6.34 8.83 -1.46
C ASN A 65 -5.39 7.64 -1.21
N PHE A 66 -4.18 7.90 -0.76
CA PHE A 66 -3.08 6.94 -0.76
C PHE A 66 -3.17 5.89 0.35
N TRP A 67 -3.26 6.29 1.63
CA TRP A 67 -3.18 5.38 2.77
C TRP A 67 -4.54 5.09 3.39
N CYS A 68 -4.82 3.82 3.69
CA CYS A 68 -5.89 3.48 4.63
C CYS A 68 -5.55 4.03 6.02
N PRO A 69 -6.48 4.76 6.71
CA PRO A 69 -6.20 5.28 8.04
C PRO A 69 -5.99 4.19 9.10
N PHE A 70 -6.50 2.99 8.86
CA PHE A 70 -6.43 1.87 9.80
C PHE A 70 -5.27 0.93 9.52
N CYS A 71 -5.31 0.18 8.41
CA CYS A 71 -4.32 -0.85 8.12
C CYS A 71 -3.07 -0.33 7.39
N ARG A 72 -3.10 0.91 6.92
CA ARG A 72 -1.98 1.53 6.18
C ARG A 72 -1.70 0.89 4.81
N SER A 73 -2.63 0.10 4.26
CA SER A 73 -2.51 -0.30 2.87
C SER A 73 -2.50 0.93 1.96
N HIS A 74 -1.64 0.93 0.98
CA HIS A 74 -1.61 2.00 -0.02
C HIS A 74 -2.52 1.68 -1.22
N ASP A 75 -2.70 2.64 -2.10
CA ASP A 75 -3.63 2.54 -3.23
C ASP A 75 -3.31 1.39 -4.19
N ARG A 76 -2.03 1.22 -4.59
CA ARG A 76 -1.60 0.12 -5.46
C ARG A 76 -1.93 -1.25 -4.86
N GLU A 77 -1.65 -1.45 -3.57
CA GLU A 77 -1.94 -2.70 -2.86
C GLU A 77 -3.45 -3.00 -2.87
N ARG A 78 -4.28 -1.96 -2.63
CA ARG A 78 -5.74 -2.10 -2.71
C ARG A 78 -6.23 -2.42 -4.12
N HIS A 79 -5.66 -1.77 -5.15
CA HIS A 79 -6.00 -2.06 -6.54
C HIS A 79 -5.67 -3.50 -6.92
N LEU A 80 -4.49 -4.00 -6.54
CA LEU A 80 -4.11 -5.39 -6.79
C LEU A 80 -5.06 -6.37 -6.10
N MET A 81 -5.45 -6.10 -4.83
CA MET A 81 -6.43 -6.92 -4.11
C MET A 81 -7.78 -6.99 -4.86
N LEU A 82 -8.33 -5.83 -5.25
CA LEU A 82 -9.59 -5.77 -6.01
C LEU A 82 -9.48 -6.45 -7.38
N TYR A 83 -8.33 -6.31 -8.03
CA TYR A 83 -8.07 -6.93 -9.32
C TYR A 83 -8.02 -8.46 -9.19
N PHE A 84 -7.35 -8.96 -8.17
CA PHE A 84 -7.25 -10.39 -7.89
C PHE A 84 -8.61 -10.99 -7.53
N ASP A 85 -9.41 -10.28 -6.70
CA ASP A 85 -10.79 -10.67 -6.40
C ASP A 85 -11.63 -10.74 -7.68
N ARG A 86 -11.56 -9.71 -8.53
CA ARG A 86 -12.38 -9.61 -9.75
C ARG A 86 -12.07 -10.68 -10.78
N LEU A 87 -10.80 -11.08 -10.90
CA LEU A 87 -10.34 -12.05 -11.89
C LEU A 87 -10.22 -13.49 -11.35
N GLY A 88 -10.61 -13.73 -10.10
CA GLY A 88 -10.48 -15.06 -9.48
C GLY A 88 -9.03 -15.55 -9.43
N ILE A 89 -8.08 -14.62 -9.15
CA ILE A 89 -6.66 -14.99 -9.15
C ILE A 89 -6.31 -15.79 -7.90
N TRP A 90 -7.00 -15.53 -6.78
CA TRP A 90 -6.70 -16.21 -5.51
C TRP A 90 -6.79 -17.72 -5.59
N GLU A 91 -7.79 -18.24 -6.30
CA GLU A 91 -7.98 -19.70 -6.51
C GLU A 91 -6.85 -20.31 -7.34
N LYS A 92 -6.29 -19.52 -8.27
CA LYS A 92 -5.17 -19.96 -9.13
C LYS A 92 -3.83 -19.99 -8.41
N LEU A 93 -3.71 -19.30 -7.26
CA LEU A 93 -2.48 -19.29 -6.47
C LEU A 93 -2.33 -20.56 -5.62
N ALA A 94 -3.44 -21.24 -5.27
CA ALA A 94 -3.41 -22.45 -4.48
C ALA A 94 -2.61 -23.55 -5.19
N GLY A 95 -1.57 -24.10 -4.53
CA GLY A 95 -0.68 -25.10 -5.10
C GLY A 95 0.24 -24.62 -6.23
N GLY A 96 0.08 -23.36 -6.68
CA GLY A 96 0.90 -22.77 -7.74
C GLY A 96 2.26 -22.27 -7.28
N THR A 97 3.10 -21.84 -8.22
CA THR A 97 4.36 -21.12 -7.94
C THR A 97 4.14 -19.62 -8.14
N VAL A 98 4.52 -18.82 -7.15
CA VAL A 98 4.31 -17.36 -7.15
C VAL A 98 5.63 -16.63 -6.96
N LEU A 99 5.93 -15.71 -7.88
CA LEU A 99 6.97 -14.71 -7.72
C LEU A 99 6.31 -13.34 -7.48
N HIS A 100 6.57 -12.73 -6.33
CA HIS A 100 6.03 -11.45 -5.94
C HIS A 100 7.16 -10.42 -5.80
N LEU A 101 7.28 -9.54 -6.78
CA LEU A 101 8.32 -8.51 -6.82
C LEU A 101 7.89 -7.27 -6.04
N ALA A 102 8.85 -6.69 -5.29
CA ALA A 102 8.60 -5.56 -4.39
C ALA A 102 7.40 -5.81 -3.44
N PRO A 103 7.45 -6.88 -2.62
CA PRO A 103 6.27 -7.46 -1.98
C PRO A 103 5.64 -6.51 -0.96
N GLU A 104 4.36 -6.21 -1.15
CA GLU A 104 3.53 -5.45 -0.21
C GLU A 104 3.06 -6.34 0.94
N LYS A 105 2.98 -5.73 2.13
CA LYS A 105 2.71 -6.45 3.38
C LYS A 105 1.40 -7.26 3.36
N HIS A 106 0.29 -6.62 3.02
CA HIS A 106 -1.03 -7.26 3.11
C HIS A 106 -1.29 -8.19 1.93
N LEU A 107 -0.77 -7.84 0.75
CA LEU A 107 -0.84 -8.70 -0.42
C LEU A 107 -0.03 -9.98 -0.19
N SER A 108 1.17 -9.88 0.38
CA SER A 108 1.98 -11.04 0.78
C SER A 108 1.23 -11.96 1.72
N ALA A 109 0.64 -11.42 2.79
CA ALA A 109 -0.12 -12.21 3.75
C ALA A 109 -1.34 -12.91 3.09
N ARG A 110 -2.00 -12.26 2.13
CA ARG A 110 -3.12 -12.85 1.41
C ARG A 110 -2.68 -13.97 0.46
N ILE A 111 -1.54 -13.79 -0.24
CA ILE A 111 -0.95 -14.81 -1.10
C ILE A 111 -0.55 -16.04 -0.27
N GLU A 112 0.12 -15.84 0.88
CA GLU A 112 0.48 -16.92 1.80
C GLU A 112 -0.75 -17.72 2.28
N ALA A 113 -1.86 -17.03 2.56
CA ALA A 113 -3.11 -17.67 2.95
C ALA A 113 -3.72 -18.56 1.86
N CYS A 114 -3.40 -18.31 0.57
CA CYS A 114 -3.79 -19.18 -0.55
C CYS A 114 -2.98 -20.48 -0.64
N ARG A 115 -1.93 -20.65 0.17
CA ARG A 115 -1.07 -21.84 0.22
C ARG A 115 -0.48 -22.23 -1.14
N PRO A 116 0.28 -21.35 -1.80
CA PRO A 116 1.03 -21.73 -2.99
C PRO A 116 2.05 -22.82 -2.65
N SER A 117 2.38 -23.69 -3.62
CA SER A 117 3.43 -24.73 -3.45
C SER A 117 4.83 -24.10 -3.31
N ARG A 118 5.05 -22.96 -3.96
CA ARG A 118 6.26 -22.15 -3.83
C ARG A 118 5.89 -20.67 -3.86
N TYR A 119 6.41 -19.91 -2.90
CA TYR A 119 6.22 -18.46 -2.86
C TYR A 119 7.56 -17.76 -2.66
N VAL A 120 8.01 -17.05 -3.69
CA VAL A 120 9.24 -16.23 -3.67
C VAL A 120 8.84 -14.76 -3.57
N ARG A 121 9.31 -14.10 -2.52
CA ARG A 121 9.21 -12.64 -2.35
C ARG A 121 10.53 -12.04 -2.80
N GLY A 122 10.54 -11.34 -3.92
CA GLY A 122 11.74 -10.80 -4.54
C GLY A 122 11.82 -9.28 -4.49
N ASP A 123 13.02 -8.75 -4.20
CA ASP A 123 13.32 -7.33 -4.32
C ASP A 123 14.78 -7.17 -4.77
N LEU A 124 15.07 -6.13 -5.52
CA LEU A 124 16.46 -5.82 -5.93
C LEU A 124 17.33 -5.45 -4.71
N PHE A 125 16.72 -4.76 -3.73
CA PHE A 125 17.37 -4.34 -2.48
C PHE A 125 16.52 -4.80 -1.28
N PRO A 126 16.56 -6.10 -0.92
CA PRO A 126 15.74 -6.63 0.15
C PRO A 126 16.10 -5.98 1.49
N SER A 127 15.09 -5.41 2.15
CA SER A 127 15.23 -4.74 3.46
C SER A 127 14.44 -5.42 4.57
N ARG A 128 13.76 -6.53 4.25
CA ARG A 128 12.91 -7.28 5.18
C ARG A 128 13.27 -8.74 5.17
N GLU A 129 13.16 -9.38 6.33
CA GLU A 129 13.33 -10.82 6.47
C GLU A 129 12.38 -11.60 5.57
N GLY A 130 12.87 -12.70 4.97
CA GLY A 130 12.12 -13.55 4.06
C GLY A 130 11.85 -12.91 2.69
N VAL A 131 12.54 -11.82 2.33
CA VAL A 131 12.58 -11.27 0.97
C VAL A 131 13.95 -11.59 0.37
N GLU A 132 13.95 -12.25 -0.78
CA GLU A 132 15.16 -12.63 -1.50
C GLU A 132 15.60 -11.52 -2.45
N ARG A 133 16.91 -11.46 -2.72
CA ARG A 133 17.40 -10.58 -3.79
C ARG A 133 17.05 -11.18 -5.14
N VAL A 134 16.25 -10.46 -5.91
CA VAL A 134 15.87 -10.84 -7.28
C VAL A 134 16.12 -9.66 -8.20
N ASP A 135 17.01 -9.85 -9.15
CA ASP A 135 17.25 -8.92 -10.25
C ASP A 135 16.54 -9.44 -11.49
N VAL A 136 15.45 -8.79 -11.88
CA VAL A 136 14.63 -9.20 -13.03
C VAL A 136 15.34 -9.06 -14.38
N THR A 137 16.48 -8.37 -14.42
CA THR A 137 17.29 -8.25 -15.63
C THR A 137 18.25 -9.44 -15.81
N GLN A 138 18.32 -10.33 -14.81
CA GLN A 138 19.22 -11.49 -14.77
C GLN A 138 18.47 -12.83 -14.57
N ILE A 139 17.19 -12.87 -14.95
CA ILE A 139 16.35 -14.06 -14.88
C ILE A 139 16.43 -14.80 -16.21
#